data_20b33f8bf3c134029e0dca1bc27ebd4c
#
_entry.id   20b33f8bf3c134029e0dca1bc27ebd4c
#
_cell.length_a   1.000
_cell.length_b   1.000
_cell.length_c   1.000
_cell.angle_alpha   90.00
_cell.angle_beta   90.00
_cell.angle_gamma   90.00
#
_symmetry.space_group_name_H-M   'P 1'
#
loop_
_entity.id
_entity.type
_entity.pdbx_description
1 polymer ?
#
loop_
_entity_poly.entity_id
_entity_poly.type
_entity_poly.pdbx_seq_one_letter_code
_entity_poly.pdbx_strand_id
1 'polypeptide(L)'
;MLNEKVVALLKYLGEEVESIEIIGDDEIEVNGERYSVFTDEVADEEFYVSQENLFNDLGLEAYGEYFQEEIINYCLNKDHFDEMMEDYYRDYIEDIKDEEGRLEEAMENNEVEDEEEYLELLTDNQDSIQWYIDNFGAEELSNYIKDNQWLINLDEVINRIKEYDGRGCLATYDGEELKLEDNFYAYRID
;
A
#
# COMPACT_ATOMS: atom_id res chain seq x y z
N MET A 1 -20.63 -19.58 -19.06
CA MET A 1 -19.39 -19.05 -18.49
C MET A 1 -18.25 -20.06 -18.52
N LEU A 2 -18.27 -21.21 -17.84
CA LEU A 2 -17.10 -22.10 -17.83
C LEU A 2 -16.67 -22.57 -19.24
N ASN A 3 -17.61 -22.93 -20.11
CA ASN A 3 -17.28 -23.30 -21.49
C ASN A 3 -16.68 -22.14 -22.31
N GLU A 4 -17.07 -20.90 -22.01
CA GLU A 4 -16.54 -19.70 -22.69
C GLU A 4 -15.11 -19.44 -22.25
N LYS A 5 -14.79 -19.58 -20.93
CA LYS A 5 -13.43 -19.48 -20.40
C LYS A 5 -12.49 -20.51 -21.04
N VAL A 6 -12.92 -21.76 -21.11
CA VAL A 6 -12.14 -22.84 -21.78
C VAL A 6 -11.85 -22.48 -23.22
N VAL A 7 -12.88 -22.06 -23.98
CA VAL A 7 -12.73 -21.70 -25.40
C VAL A 7 -11.78 -20.51 -25.56
N ALA A 8 -11.90 -19.48 -24.73
CA ALA A 8 -11.04 -18.30 -24.78
C ALA A 8 -9.57 -18.67 -24.50
N LEU A 9 -9.32 -19.48 -23.46
CA LEU A 9 -7.97 -19.94 -23.10
C LEU A 9 -7.34 -20.78 -24.24
N LEU A 10 -8.08 -21.79 -24.76
CA LEU A 10 -7.57 -22.64 -25.84
C LEU A 10 -7.26 -21.87 -27.12
N LYS A 11 -8.09 -20.88 -27.43
CA LYS A 11 -7.88 -20.02 -28.60
C LYS A 11 -6.63 -19.16 -28.44
N TYR A 12 -6.35 -18.70 -27.23
CA TYR A 12 -5.13 -17.93 -26.93
C TYR A 12 -3.87 -18.80 -27.02
N LEU A 13 -3.91 -19.99 -26.40
CA LEU A 13 -2.77 -20.89 -26.40
C LEU A 13 -2.39 -21.39 -27.81
N GLY A 14 -3.38 -21.54 -28.71
CA GLY A 14 -3.15 -21.84 -30.13
C GLY A 14 -2.45 -23.17 -30.40
N GLU A 15 -2.27 -24.02 -29.40
CA GLU A 15 -1.52 -25.27 -29.45
C GLU A 15 -2.45 -26.47 -29.72
N GLU A 16 -1.85 -27.59 -30.18
CA GLU A 16 -2.55 -28.87 -30.16
C GLU A 16 -2.80 -29.27 -28.69
N VAL A 17 -4.06 -29.27 -28.31
CA VAL A 17 -4.49 -29.62 -26.95
C VAL A 17 -4.57 -31.13 -26.85
N GLU A 18 -3.70 -31.73 -26.04
CA GLU A 18 -3.69 -33.18 -25.80
C GLU A 18 -4.62 -33.55 -24.64
N SER A 19 -4.74 -32.68 -23.65
CA SER A 19 -5.58 -32.90 -22.47
C SER A 19 -6.16 -31.59 -21.94
N ILE A 20 -7.41 -31.66 -21.44
CA ILE A 20 -8.07 -30.57 -20.73
C ILE A 20 -8.75 -31.17 -19.52
N GLU A 21 -8.51 -30.59 -18.35
CA GLU A 21 -9.24 -30.92 -17.12
C GLU A 21 -9.81 -29.64 -16.50
N ILE A 22 -11.10 -29.69 -16.12
CA ILE A 22 -11.73 -28.60 -15.39
C ILE A 22 -11.66 -28.96 -13.91
N ILE A 23 -10.85 -28.23 -13.15
CA ILE A 23 -10.58 -28.50 -11.75
C ILE A 23 -11.60 -27.81 -10.85
N GLY A 24 -12.01 -26.57 -11.20
CA GLY A 24 -12.95 -25.78 -10.46
C GLY A 24 -13.77 -24.83 -11.35
N ASP A 25 -14.45 -23.88 -10.76
CA ASP A 25 -15.27 -22.91 -11.48
C ASP A 25 -14.40 -21.96 -12.34
N ASP A 26 -13.18 -21.72 -11.91
CA ASP A 26 -12.25 -20.78 -12.52
C ASP A 26 -10.90 -21.42 -12.87
N GLU A 27 -10.65 -22.68 -12.50
CA GLU A 27 -9.39 -23.38 -12.73
C GLU A 27 -9.51 -24.40 -13.87
N ILE A 28 -8.60 -24.30 -14.82
CA ILE A 28 -8.51 -25.14 -16.00
C ILE A 28 -7.09 -25.64 -16.15
N GLU A 29 -6.91 -26.96 -16.29
CA GLU A 29 -5.64 -27.54 -16.66
C GLU A 29 -5.62 -27.85 -18.16
N VAL A 30 -4.58 -27.40 -18.85
CA VAL A 30 -4.34 -27.67 -20.28
C VAL A 30 -2.93 -28.22 -20.43
N ASN A 31 -2.79 -29.44 -20.96
CA ASN A 31 -1.52 -30.11 -21.18
C ASN A 31 -0.64 -30.23 -19.91
N GLY A 32 -1.24 -30.26 -18.74
CA GLY A 32 -0.54 -30.33 -17.45
C GLY A 32 -0.14 -28.97 -16.85
N GLU A 33 -0.50 -27.89 -17.49
CA GLU A 33 -0.34 -26.52 -16.95
C GLU A 33 -1.68 -26.00 -16.44
N ARG A 34 -1.69 -25.43 -15.22
CA ARG A 34 -2.92 -24.91 -14.61
C ARG A 34 -3.04 -23.41 -14.72
N TYR A 35 -4.27 -22.98 -15.03
CA TYR A 35 -4.63 -21.59 -15.22
C TYR A 35 -5.87 -21.27 -14.42
N SER A 36 -5.85 -20.11 -13.71
CA SER A 36 -7.05 -19.44 -13.24
C SER A 36 -7.55 -18.53 -14.35
N VAL A 37 -8.84 -18.61 -14.70
CA VAL A 37 -9.43 -17.82 -15.79
C VAL A 37 -10.62 -17.01 -15.25
N PHE A 38 -10.49 -15.70 -15.26
CA PHE A 38 -11.45 -14.77 -14.70
C PHE A 38 -12.03 -13.82 -15.76
N THR A 39 -13.21 -13.25 -15.46
CA THR A 39 -13.63 -12.00 -16.09
C THR A 39 -12.81 -10.84 -15.51
N ASP A 40 -12.80 -9.68 -16.16
CA ASP A 40 -12.10 -8.50 -15.67
C ASP A 40 -12.53 -8.10 -14.24
N GLU A 41 -13.84 -8.13 -13.99
CA GLU A 41 -14.41 -7.80 -12.68
C GLU A 41 -13.97 -8.79 -11.58
N VAL A 42 -14.01 -10.10 -11.87
CA VAL A 42 -13.55 -11.13 -10.91
C VAL A 42 -12.06 -11.07 -10.69
N ALA A 43 -11.28 -10.80 -11.73
CA ALA A 43 -9.82 -10.63 -11.59
C ALA A 43 -9.48 -9.41 -10.70
N ASP A 44 -10.24 -8.34 -10.79
CA ASP A 44 -10.09 -7.18 -9.91
C ASP A 44 -10.45 -7.51 -8.46
N GLU A 45 -11.52 -8.25 -8.23
CA GLU A 45 -11.91 -8.70 -6.88
C GLU A 45 -10.85 -9.61 -6.26
N GLU A 46 -10.36 -10.61 -6.99
CA GLU A 46 -9.32 -11.53 -6.53
C GLU A 46 -8.00 -10.80 -6.25
N PHE A 47 -7.64 -9.85 -7.13
CA PHE A 47 -6.47 -9.01 -6.92
C PHE A 47 -6.61 -8.19 -5.63
N TYR A 48 -7.76 -7.51 -5.43
CA TYR A 48 -8.03 -6.73 -4.23
C TYR A 48 -7.87 -7.59 -2.97
N VAL A 49 -8.53 -8.73 -2.91
CA VAL A 49 -8.48 -9.65 -1.77
C VAL A 49 -7.05 -10.14 -1.52
N SER A 50 -6.31 -10.44 -2.57
CA SER A 50 -4.91 -10.85 -2.46
C SER A 50 -4.05 -9.76 -1.83
N GLN A 51 -4.17 -8.51 -2.27
CA GLN A 51 -3.40 -7.38 -1.74
C GLN A 51 -3.83 -7.01 -0.33
N GLU A 52 -5.14 -7.04 -0.03
CA GLU A 52 -5.67 -6.82 1.32
C GLU A 52 -5.08 -7.84 2.31
N ASN A 53 -5.10 -9.12 1.97
CA ASN A 53 -4.52 -10.17 2.81
C ASN A 53 -3.00 -9.96 3.01
N LEU A 54 -2.29 -9.64 1.94
CA LEU A 54 -0.85 -9.39 1.99
C LEU A 54 -0.51 -8.22 2.91
N PHE A 55 -1.27 -7.12 2.80
CA PHE A 55 -1.11 -5.96 3.68
C PHE A 55 -1.45 -6.27 5.14
N ASN A 56 -2.53 -7.02 5.38
CA ASN A 56 -2.93 -7.43 6.73
C ASN A 56 -1.88 -8.30 7.41
N ASP A 57 -1.20 -9.15 6.64
CA ASP A 57 -0.18 -10.05 7.17
C ASP A 57 1.17 -9.37 7.42
N LEU A 58 1.61 -8.52 6.50
CA LEU A 58 2.97 -7.98 6.46
C LEU A 58 3.05 -6.45 6.60
N GLY A 59 1.93 -5.72 6.46
CA GLY A 59 1.94 -4.27 6.47
C GLY A 59 2.77 -3.70 5.31
N LEU A 60 3.56 -2.67 5.57
CA LEU A 60 4.45 -2.07 4.57
C LEU A 60 5.55 -3.03 4.08
N GLU A 61 5.96 -3.99 4.90
CA GLU A 61 6.98 -4.98 4.53
C GLU A 61 6.57 -5.89 3.36
N ALA A 62 5.27 -5.93 3.05
CA ALA A 62 4.75 -6.63 1.87
C ALA A 62 5.33 -6.08 0.55
N TYR A 63 5.81 -4.85 0.57
CA TYR A 63 6.16 -4.10 -0.63
C TYR A 63 7.64 -3.71 -0.63
N GLY A 64 8.24 -3.61 -1.81
CA GLY A 64 9.61 -3.12 -1.96
C GLY A 64 9.74 -1.64 -1.55
N GLU A 65 10.97 -1.20 -1.26
CA GLU A 65 11.27 0.15 -0.75
C GLU A 65 10.60 1.27 -1.55
N TYR A 66 10.60 1.16 -2.88
CA TYR A 66 9.94 2.15 -3.74
C TYR A 66 8.44 2.29 -3.47
N PHE A 67 7.73 1.17 -3.34
CA PHE A 67 6.29 1.20 -3.04
C PHE A 67 6.01 1.64 -1.61
N GLN A 68 6.89 1.34 -0.66
CA GLN A 68 6.77 1.84 0.71
C GLN A 68 6.81 3.37 0.74
N GLU A 69 7.74 3.99 0.00
CA GLU A 69 7.80 5.45 -0.15
C GLU A 69 6.53 6.03 -0.79
N GLU A 70 6.01 5.39 -1.84
CA GLU A 70 4.76 5.81 -2.49
C GLU A 70 3.56 5.72 -1.52
N ILE A 71 3.45 4.64 -0.76
CA ILE A 71 2.37 4.46 0.22
C ILE A 71 2.45 5.54 1.31
N ILE A 72 3.63 5.79 1.86
CA ILE A 72 3.87 6.81 2.88
C ILE A 72 3.51 8.20 2.35
N ASN A 73 3.91 8.52 1.13
CA ASN A 73 3.70 9.85 0.56
C ASN A 73 2.26 10.15 0.15
N TYR A 74 1.50 9.13 -0.29
CA TYR A 74 0.22 9.36 -0.95
C TYR A 74 -0.98 8.65 -0.31
N CYS A 75 -0.76 7.59 0.47
CA CYS A 75 -1.83 6.79 1.03
C CYS A 75 -1.94 6.90 2.55
N LEU A 76 -0.97 7.52 3.21
CA LEU A 76 -0.94 7.69 4.66
C LEU A 76 -1.72 8.95 5.08
N ASN A 77 -2.52 8.83 6.13
CA ASN A 77 -3.19 9.96 6.76
C ASN A 77 -2.18 10.80 7.55
N LYS A 78 -1.68 11.88 6.93
CA LYS A 78 -0.68 12.78 7.50
C LYS A 78 -1.22 13.59 8.68
N ASP A 79 -2.51 13.96 8.67
CA ASP A 79 -3.12 14.78 9.72
C ASP A 79 -2.88 14.20 11.12
N HIS A 80 -2.90 12.86 11.22
CA HIS A 80 -2.61 12.18 12.50
C HIS A 80 -1.17 12.39 12.97
N PHE A 81 -0.20 12.36 12.06
CA PHE A 81 1.21 12.57 12.41
C PHE A 81 1.48 14.04 12.68
N ASP A 82 0.78 14.95 12.03
CA ASP A 82 0.85 16.39 12.31
C ASP A 82 0.36 16.67 13.73
N GLU A 83 -0.79 16.10 14.15
CA GLU A 83 -1.29 16.20 15.51
C GLU A 83 -0.30 15.62 16.55
N MET A 84 0.30 14.45 16.27
CA MET A 84 1.29 13.84 17.17
C MET A 84 2.54 14.71 17.33
N MET A 85 3.01 15.30 16.23
CA MET A 85 4.17 16.19 16.24
C MET A 85 3.87 17.48 17.02
N GLU A 86 2.71 18.08 16.81
CA GLU A 86 2.27 19.26 17.55
C GLU A 86 2.16 18.98 19.06
N ASP A 87 1.54 17.88 19.45
CA ASP A 87 1.42 17.48 20.87
C ASP A 87 2.81 17.28 21.50
N TYR A 88 3.72 16.63 20.79
CA TYR A 88 5.11 16.46 21.25
C TYR A 88 5.82 17.80 21.48
N TYR A 89 5.71 18.74 20.54
CA TYR A 89 6.35 20.04 20.70
C TYR A 89 5.66 20.90 21.74
N ARG A 90 4.35 20.75 21.94
CA ARG A 90 3.60 21.41 23.02
C ARG A 90 4.10 20.96 24.40
N ASP A 91 4.25 19.66 24.59
CA ASP A 91 4.83 19.09 25.81
C ASP A 91 6.31 19.54 25.97
N TYR A 92 7.08 19.54 24.89
CA TYR A 92 8.47 20.02 24.89
C TYR A 92 8.56 21.50 25.32
N ILE A 93 7.69 22.37 24.81
CA ILE A 93 7.65 23.78 25.20
C ILE A 93 7.36 23.92 26.68
N GLU A 94 6.42 23.13 27.23
CA GLU A 94 6.13 23.13 28.65
C GLU A 94 7.34 22.73 29.51
N ASP A 95 8.06 21.70 29.09
CA ASP A 95 9.27 21.23 29.77
C ASP A 95 10.41 22.26 29.76
N ILE A 96 10.61 22.95 28.62
CA ILE A 96 11.72 23.94 28.50
C ILE A 96 11.40 25.30 29.07
N LYS A 97 10.12 25.64 29.34
CA LYS A 97 9.72 26.95 29.93
C LYS A 97 10.47 27.27 31.22
N ASP A 98 10.74 26.25 32.02
CA ASP A 98 11.33 26.41 33.35
C ASP A 98 12.89 26.25 33.37
N GLU A 99 13.47 25.62 32.32
CA GLU A 99 14.89 25.22 32.37
C GLU A 99 15.81 25.96 31.39
N GLU A 100 15.37 26.30 30.18
CA GLU A 100 16.29 26.79 29.13
C GLU A 100 16.03 28.22 28.63
N GLY A 101 14.91 28.84 28.98
CA GLY A 101 14.59 30.23 28.57
C GLY A 101 14.51 30.47 27.05
N ARG A 102 14.38 29.44 26.25
CA ARG A 102 14.38 29.55 24.76
C ARG A 102 13.17 30.29 24.23
N LEU A 103 12.01 30.06 24.83
CA LEU A 103 10.79 30.81 24.49
C LEU A 103 10.97 32.29 24.87
N GLU A 104 11.49 32.55 26.09
CA GLU A 104 11.74 33.94 26.54
C GLU A 104 12.77 34.63 25.63
N GLU A 105 13.82 33.92 25.21
CA GLU A 105 14.84 34.43 24.29
C GLU A 105 14.25 34.76 22.91
N ALA A 106 13.39 33.87 22.35
CA ALA A 106 12.72 34.11 21.08
C ALA A 106 11.76 35.32 21.17
N MET A 107 11.02 35.46 22.26
CA MET A 107 10.17 36.62 22.51
C MET A 107 10.97 37.92 22.70
N GLU A 108 12.11 37.88 23.43
CA GLU A 108 13.01 39.03 23.62
C GLU A 108 13.66 39.48 22.30
N ASN A 109 13.94 38.52 21.42
CA ASN A 109 14.47 38.78 20.08
C ASN A 109 13.40 39.25 19.08
N ASN A 110 12.15 39.28 19.47
CA ASN A 110 10.95 39.53 18.60
C ASN A 110 10.86 38.54 17.44
N GLU A 111 11.23 37.29 17.66
CA GLU A 111 11.07 36.20 16.69
C GLU A 111 9.65 35.66 16.75
N VAL A 112 9.05 35.63 17.94
CA VAL A 112 7.66 35.22 18.19
C VAL A 112 7.00 36.15 19.21
N GLU A 113 5.67 36.29 19.16
CA GLU A 113 4.88 37.12 20.08
C GLU A 113 4.39 36.32 21.31
N ASP A 114 4.13 35.02 21.11
CA ASP A 114 3.63 34.14 22.17
C ASP A 114 4.04 32.66 21.92
N GLU A 115 3.52 31.79 22.78
CA GLU A 115 3.80 30.35 22.77
C GLU A 115 3.21 29.64 21.54
N GLU A 116 2.04 30.06 21.07
CA GLU A 116 1.41 29.46 19.91
C GLU A 116 2.21 29.74 18.63
N GLU A 117 2.72 30.99 18.48
CA GLU A 117 3.60 31.35 17.38
C GLU A 117 4.96 30.63 17.48
N TYR A 118 5.44 30.33 18.70
CA TYR A 118 6.62 29.52 18.89
C TYR A 118 6.40 28.06 18.52
N LEU A 119 5.22 27.49 18.81
CA LEU A 119 4.84 26.16 18.35
C LEU A 119 4.77 26.10 16.83
N GLU A 120 4.14 27.08 16.19
CA GLU A 120 4.12 27.20 14.73
C GLU A 120 5.55 27.27 14.15
N LEU A 121 6.44 28.01 14.78
CA LEU A 121 7.86 28.09 14.36
C LEU A 121 8.57 26.73 14.43
N LEU A 122 8.30 25.94 15.48
CA LEU A 122 8.92 24.62 15.67
C LEU A 122 8.37 23.57 14.68
N THR A 123 7.08 23.66 14.34
CA THR A 123 6.41 22.71 13.47
C THR A 123 6.42 23.12 12.01
N ASP A 124 6.56 24.42 11.74
CA ASP A 124 6.56 24.98 10.39
C ASP A 124 7.72 24.39 9.56
N ASN A 125 7.43 23.97 8.36
CA ASN A 125 8.38 23.31 7.44
C ASN A 125 8.92 21.94 7.90
N GLN A 126 8.37 21.33 8.92
CA GLN A 126 8.70 19.96 9.27
C GLN A 126 7.72 18.97 8.59
N ASP A 127 8.26 17.88 8.02
CA ASP A 127 7.46 16.74 7.59
C ASP A 127 7.22 15.84 8.81
N SER A 128 5.98 15.76 9.26
CA SER A 128 5.59 15.02 10.47
C SER A 128 5.92 13.52 10.40
N ILE A 129 5.88 12.93 9.20
CA ILE A 129 6.25 11.54 8.99
C ILE A 129 7.76 11.38 9.10
N GLN A 130 8.53 12.28 8.49
CA GLN A 130 9.99 12.27 8.64
C GLN A 130 10.40 12.52 10.09
N TRP A 131 9.72 13.44 10.78
CA TRP A 131 9.90 13.65 12.21
C TRP A 131 9.63 12.37 13.02
N TYR A 132 8.55 11.63 12.70
CA TYR A 132 8.26 10.36 13.37
C TYR A 132 9.38 9.33 13.13
N ILE A 133 9.84 9.20 11.89
CA ILE A 133 10.96 8.30 11.53
C ILE A 133 12.24 8.67 12.28
N ASP A 134 12.56 9.96 12.36
CA ASP A 134 13.79 10.45 13.00
C ASP A 134 13.80 10.21 14.52
N ASN A 135 12.62 10.26 15.16
CA ASN A 135 12.47 10.06 16.60
C ASN A 135 12.27 8.60 17.00
N PHE A 136 11.55 7.81 16.20
CA PHE A 136 11.13 6.44 16.55
C PHE A 136 11.72 5.37 15.63
N GLY A 137 12.12 5.72 14.42
CA GLY A 137 12.65 4.80 13.41
C GLY A 137 11.64 4.30 12.40
N ALA A 138 12.12 3.94 11.21
CA ALA A 138 11.27 3.48 10.10
C ALA A 138 10.58 2.13 10.40
N GLU A 139 11.25 1.24 11.15
CA GLU A 139 10.67 -0.04 11.59
C GLU A 139 9.47 0.20 12.52
N GLU A 140 9.59 1.18 13.43
CA GLU A 140 8.50 1.53 14.33
C GLU A 140 7.32 2.16 13.59
N LEU A 141 7.57 2.98 12.57
CA LEU A 141 6.51 3.50 11.69
C LEU A 141 5.77 2.34 10.99
N SER A 142 6.49 1.34 10.45
CA SER A 142 5.88 0.18 9.80
C SER A 142 5.00 -0.62 10.77
N ASN A 143 5.49 -0.86 11.99
CA ASN A 143 4.73 -1.53 13.05
C ASN A 143 3.50 -0.71 13.47
N TYR A 144 3.66 0.61 13.61
CA TYR A 144 2.57 1.50 13.99
C TYR A 144 1.45 1.51 12.96
N ILE A 145 1.80 1.56 11.67
CA ILE A 145 0.83 1.48 10.57
C ILE A 145 0.12 0.11 10.57
N LYS A 146 0.85 -0.97 10.76
CA LYS A 146 0.30 -2.33 10.81
C LYS A 146 -0.74 -2.48 11.93
N ASP A 147 -0.47 -1.93 13.10
CA ASP A 147 -1.37 -1.97 14.25
C ASP A 147 -2.53 -0.96 14.12
N ASN A 148 -2.40 0.06 13.28
CA ASN A 148 -3.34 1.15 13.06
C ASN A 148 -3.72 1.29 11.59
N GLN A 149 -4.29 0.25 10.99
CA GLN A 149 -4.60 0.18 9.56
C GLN A 149 -5.50 1.32 9.04
N TRP A 150 -6.26 1.97 9.92
CA TRP A 150 -7.06 3.14 9.60
C TRP A 150 -6.22 4.36 9.15
N LEU A 151 -4.91 4.35 9.43
CA LEU A 151 -3.97 5.38 8.95
C LEU A 151 -3.70 5.27 7.44
N ILE A 152 -4.00 4.12 6.83
CA ILE A 152 -3.76 3.86 5.42
C ILE A 152 -5.08 3.87 4.64
N ASN A 153 -5.09 4.57 3.52
CA ASN A 153 -6.12 4.38 2.51
C ASN A 153 -5.76 3.14 1.66
N LEU A 154 -6.24 1.98 2.09
CA LEU A 154 -5.91 0.70 1.45
C LEU A 154 -6.39 0.63 0.00
N ASP A 155 -7.55 1.22 -0.32
CA ASP A 155 -8.06 1.27 -1.70
C ASP A 155 -7.07 2.02 -2.61
N GLU A 156 -6.50 3.12 -2.14
CA GLU A 156 -5.50 3.88 -2.89
C GLU A 156 -4.20 3.08 -3.06
N VAL A 157 -3.75 2.36 -2.01
CA VAL A 157 -2.59 1.46 -2.08
C VAL A 157 -2.79 0.42 -3.18
N ILE A 158 -3.92 -0.30 -3.15
CA ILE A 158 -4.21 -1.37 -4.10
C ILE A 158 -4.31 -0.83 -5.53
N ASN A 159 -4.96 0.33 -5.71
CA ASN A 159 -5.05 0.97 -7.02
C ASN A 159 -3.67 1.35 -7.57
N ARG A 160 -2.78 1.89 -6.75
CA ARG A 160 -1.41 2.24 -7.17
C ARG A 160 -0.61 1.00 -7.55
N ILE A 161 -0.69 -0.07 -6.77
CA ILE A 161 -0.02 -1.33 -7.10
C ILE A 161 -0.53 -1.86 -8.44
N LYS A 162 -1.86 -1.85 -8.65
CA LYS A 162 -2.48 -2.29 -9.90
C LYS A 162 -2.00 -1.45 -11.11
N GLU A 163 -1.85 -0.14 -10.94
CA GLU A 163 -1.37 0.74 -12.01
C GLU A 163 0.09 0.46 -12.39
N TYR A 164 0.92 0.08 -11.43
CA TYR A 164 2.35 -0.17 -11.65
C TYR A 164 2.66 -1.59 -12.11
N ASP A 165 2.12 -2.60 -11.43
CA ASP A 165 2.46 -4.01 -11.65
C ASP A 165 1.35 -4.80 -12.34
N GLY A 166 0.19 -4.16 -12.55
CA GLY A 166 -1.00 -4.88 -13.04
C GLY A 166 -1.47 -5.91 -12.01
N ARG A 167 -2.11 -6.98 -12.51
CA ARG A 167 -2.63 -8.08 -11.69
C ARG A 167 -1.75 -9.34 -11.79
N GLY A 168 -0.49 -9.20 -12.20
CA GLY A 168 0.44 -10.30 -12.38
C GLY A 168 0.65 -11.17 -11.15
N CYS A 169 0.43 -10.63 -9.94
CA CYS A 169 0.53 -11.41 -8.70
C CYS A 169 -0.47 -12.59 -8.62
N LEU A 170 -1.53 -12.59 -9.42
CA LEU A 170 -2.47 -13.71 -9.53
C LEU A 170 -1.86 -14.90 -10.32
N ALA A 171 -0.84 -14.66 -11.12
CA ALA A 171 -0.08 -15.69 -11.84
C ALA A 171 1.11 -16.14 -10.99
N THR A 172 0.89 -17.12 -10.11
CA THR A 172 1.90 -17.55 -9.13
C THR A 172 3.11 -18.25 -9.75
N TYR A 173 3.02 -18.64 -11.02
CA TYR A 173 4.11 -19.30 -11.74
C TYR A 173 5.08 -18.33 -12.43
N ASP A 174 4.57 -17.36 -13.17
CA ASP A 174 5.38 -16.46 -14.02
C ASP A 174 5.13 -14.97 -13.80
N GLY A 175 4.10 -14.60 -13.07
CA GLY A 175 3.73 -13.20 -12.80
C GLY A 175 3.06 -12.52 -14.01
N GLU A 176 2.63 -13.25 -15.03
CA GLU A 176 2.08 -12.68 -16.25
C GLU A 176 0.55 -12.77 -16.30
N GLU A 177 -0.10 -11.65 -16.60
CA GLU A 177 -1.51 -11.59 -16.94
C GLU A 177 -1.70 -11.83 -18.44
N LEU A 178 -2.44 -12.87 -18.81
CA LEU A 178 -2.76 -13.18 -20.19
C LEU A 178 -4.15 -12.64 -20.54
N LYS A 179 -4.22 -11.63 -21.39
CA LYS A 179 -5.49 -11.10 -21.88
C LYS A 179 -6.05 -11.99 -22.99
N LEU A 180 -7.16 -12.64 -22.72
CA LEU A 180 -7.89 -13.48 -23.65
C LEU A 180 -8.94 -12.66 -24.43
N GLU A 181 -9.63 -13.33 -25.39
CA GLU A 181 -10.82 -12.75 -26.03
C GLU A 181 -12.01 -12.68 -25.05
N ASP A 182 -13.06 -11.93 -25.42
CA ASP A 182 -14.31 -11.79 -24.68
C ASP A 182 -14.16 -11.26 -23.24
N ASN A 183 -13.10 -10.43 -22.97
CA ASN A 183 -12.79 -9.86 -21.67
C ASN A 183 -12.48 -10.89 -20.56
N PHE A 184 -11.92 -12.03 -20.94
CA PHE A 184 -11.33 -12.95 -19.99
C PHE A 184 -9.82 -12.68 -19.81
N TYR A 185 -9.34 -13.05 -18.64
CA TYR A 185 -7.93 -12.99 -18.26
C TYR A 185 -7.52 -14.34 -17.69
N ALA A 186 -6.34 -14.81 -18.05
CA ALA A 186 -5.79 -16.05 -17.51
C ALA A 186 -4.48 -15.77 -16.76
N TYR A 187 -4.30 -16.54 -15.71
CA TYR A 187 -3.14 -16.47 -14.82
C TYR A 187 -2.62 -17.88 -14.63
N ARG A 188 -1.37 -18.12 -15.04
CA ARG A 188 -0.74 -19.42 -14.85
C ARG A 188 -0.37 -19.60 -13.38
N ILE A 189 -0.85 -20.68 -12.77
CA ILE A 189 -0.67 -20.94 -11.34
C ILE A 189 0.30 -22.08 -11.03
N ASP A 190 0.69 -22.91 -12.04
CA ASP A 190 1.79 -23.88 -11.96
C ASP A 190 2.34 -24.24 -13.36
#